data_b44a6e6acefb9d362380a9b2cef862f6
#
_entry.id   b44a6e6acefb9d362380a9b2cef862f6
#
_cell.length_a   1.000
_cell.length_b   1.000
_cell.length_c   1.000
_cell.angle_alpha   90.00
_cell.angle_beta   90.00
_cell.angle_gamma   90.00
#
_symmetry.space_group_name_H-M   'P 1'
#
loop_
_entity.id
_entity.type
_entity.pdbx_description
1 polymer ?
#
loop_
_entity_poly.entity_id
_entity_poly.type
_entity_poly.pdbx_seq_one_letter_code
_entity_poly.pdbx_strand_id
1 'polypeptide(L)'
;LLKFASFKEFMQTPKYTSSPIIVKDKRPQHETSLEYENPLDCSIPFGNSYISIEVKNSDEYNFSAKLMADAFSSKVILRYDSAGASHRNNFDDIPLPDQQVTTPHIHKYDEKGRLIAVKTDEILIDQEAASGIKIGFPIFCKEGNIYGDLTTISPKIQVGEQPTIPFEHIGIDPCEGVSFQ
;
A
#
# COMPACT_ATOMS: atom_id res chain seq x y z
N LEU A 1 -1.59 24.20 -11.44
CA LEU A 1 -0.44 23.30 -11.21
C LEU A 1 0.09 23.59 -9.82
N LEU A 2 -0.13 22.69 -8.88
CA LEU A 2 0.52 22.76 -7.58
C LEU A 2 2.03 22.63 -7.80
N LYS A 3 2.77 23.55 -7.18
CA LYS A 3 4.22 23.65 -7.29
C LYS A 3 4.87 22.40 -6.69
N PHE A 4 6.03 22.00 -7.19
CA PHE A 4 6.82 20.87 -6.65
C PHE A 4 7.10 20.99 -5.14
N ALA A 5 7.17 22.22 -4.59
CA ALA A 5 7.26 22.46 -3.15
C ALA A 5 6.05 21.86 -2.38
N SER A 6 4.83 22.04 -2.88
CA SER A 6 3.61 21.47 -2.28
C SER A 6 3.58 19.94 -2.37
N PHE A 7 4.13 19.36 -3.43
CA PHE A 7 4.30 17.92 -3.54
C PHE A 7 5.27 17.37 -2.48
N LYS A 8 6.45 18.01 -2.31
CA LYS A 8 7.40 17.61 -1.24
C LYS A 8 6.77 17.71 0.15
N GLU A 9 6.07 18.80 0.42
CA GLU A 9 5.37 19.01 1.69
C GLU A 9 4.31 17.94 1.92
N PHE A 10 3.50 17.62 0.90
CA PHE A 10 2.52 16.53 0.99
C PHE A 10 3.19 15.18 1.29
N MET A 11 4.26 14.84 0.58
CA MET A 11 4.97 13.56 0.80
C MET A 11 5.59 13.46 2.20
N GLN A 12 6.06 14.57 2.75
CA GLN A 12 6.68 14.63 4.08
C GLN A 12 5.65 14.67 5.22
N THR A 13 4.41 15.09 4.95
CA THR A 13 3.36 15.15 5.95
C THR A 13 2.87 13.76 6.32
N PRO A 14 2.79 13.40 7.61
CA PRO A 14 2.19 12.16 8.05
C PRO A 14 0.72 12.05 7.62
N LYS A 15 0.33 10.88 7.16
CA LYS A 15 -1.03 10.54 6.74
C LYS A 15 -1.48 9.32 7.53
N TYR A 16 -2.73 9.31 7.97
CA TYR A 16 -3.25 8.27 8.84
C TYR A 16 -4.45 7.58 8.20
N THR A 17 -4.54 6.29 8.42
CA THR A 17 -5.69 5.47 8.01
C THR A 17 -6.01 4.46 9.10
N SER A 18 -7.25 3.93 9.08
CA SER A 18 -7.63 2.83 9.99
C SER A 18 -6.78 1.58 9.77
N SER A 19 -6.55 0.83 10.83
CA SER A 19 -5.83 -0.44 10.81
C SER A 19 -6.62 -1.51 11.60
N PRO A 20 -6.76 -2.75 11.13
CA PRO A 20 -6.21 -3.29 9.89
C PRO A 20 -6.97 -2.83 8.64
N ILE A 21 -6.26 -2.74 7.51
CA ILE A 21 -6.85 -2.61 6.18
C ILE A 21 -7.27 -4.00 5.71
N ILE A 22 -8.54 -4.16 5.32
CA ILE A 22 -9.07 -5.43 4.83
C ILE A 22 -9.47 -5.26 3.35
N VAL A 23 -8.69 -5.84 2.44
CA VAL A 23 -8.94 -5.80 1.00
C VAL A 23 -9.81 -6.99 0.63
N LYS A 24 -11.13 -6.80 0.57
CA LYS A 24 -12.10 -7.87 0.37
C LYS A 24 -13.19 -7.57 -0.66
N ASP A 25 -13.40 -6.29 -0.99
CA ASP A 25 -14.47 -5.90 -1.88
C ASP A 25 -14.11 -6.26 -3.33
N LYS A 26 -15.03 -6.91 -4.03
CA LYS A 26 -14.81 -7.28 -5.42
C LYS A 26 -14.85 -6.05 -6.31
N ARG A 27 -13.89 -5.94 -7.21
CA ARG A 27 -13.86 -4.86 -8.18
C ARG A 27 -14.97 -5.05 -9.22
N PRO A 28 -15.79 -4.01 -9.49
CA PRO A 28 -16.77 -4.08 -10.56
C PRO A 28 -16.10 -4.49 -11.88
N GLN A 29 -16.72 -5.41 -12.64
CA GLN A 29 -16.23 -5.94 -13.91
C GLN A 29 -14.96 -6.84 -13.85
N HIS A 30 -14.40 -7.08 -12.65
CA HIS A 30 -13.23 -7.95 -12.44
C HIS A 30 -13.45 -8.83 -11.22
N GLU A 31 -14.28 -9.85 -11.35
CA GLU A 31 -14.76 -10.68 -10.23
C GLU A 31 -13.66 -11.38 -9.41
N THR A 32 -12.48 -11.56 -10.00
CA THR A 32 -11.32 -12.17 -9.33
C THR A 32 -10.41 -11.16 -8.65
N SER A 33 -10.59 -9.86 -8.93
CA SER A 33 -9.79 -8.80 -8.31
C SER A 33 -10.50 -8.20 -7.12
N LEU A 34 -9.74 -8.00 -6.04
CA LEU A 34 -10.21 -7.33 -4.82
C LEU A 34 -9.70 -5.90 -4.80
N GLU A 35 -10.48 -4.99 -4.23
CA GLU A 35 -10.11 -3.59 -4.09
C GLU A 35 -10.41 -3.06 -2.69
N TYR A 36 -9.70 -2.00 -2.33
CA TYR A 36 -9.91 -1.22 -1.12
C TYR A 36 -9.61 0.24 -1.43
N GLU A 37 -10.50 1.12 -1.01
CA GLU A 37 -10.27 2.56 -1.08
C GLU A 37 -10.68 3.19 0.23
N ASN A 38 -9.84 4.04 0.81
CA ASN A 38 -10.14 4.72 2.05
C ASN A 38 -9.49 6.12 2.09
N PRO A 39 -10.21 7.13 2.61
CA PRO A 39 -9.64 8.44 2.85
C PRO A 39 -8.50 8.36 3.85
N LEU A 40 -7.55 9.29 3.69
CA LEU A 40 -6.45 9.50 4.60
C LEU A 40 -6.69 10.77 5.40
N ASP A 41 -6.49 10.68 6.70
CA ASP A 41 -6.42 11.86 7.56
C ASP A 41 -5.03 12.49 7.42
N CYS A 42 -5.00 13.76 7.02
CA CYS A 42 -3.79 14.52 6.79
C CYS A 42 -3.95 15.90 7.40
N SER A 43 -2.98 16.32 8.21
CA SER A 43 -3.02 17.59 8.94
C SER A 43 -2.96 18.84 8.04
N ILE A 44 -2.54 18.69 6.78
CA ILE A 44 -2.45 19.80 5.82
C ILE A 44 -3.57 19.64 4.77
N PRO A 45 -4.30 20.70 4.45
CA PRO A 45 -5.43 20.64 3.53
C PRO A 45 -4.97 20.56 2.06
N PHE A 46 -4.56 19.40 1.61
CA PHE A 46 -4.29 19.11 0.20
C PHE A 46 -5.53 18.58 -0.57
N GLY A 47 -6.72 18.96 -0.15
CA GLY A 47 -7.96 18.37 -0.64
C GLY A 47 -8.16 16.95 -0.12
N ASN A 48 -9.01 16.17 -0.80
CA ASN A 48 -9.19 14.78 -0.44
C ASN A 48 -7.96 13.98 -0.83
N SER A 49 -7.37 13.28 0.14
CA SER A 49 -6.33 12.29 -0.09
C SER A 49 -6.83 10.92 0.34
N TYR A 50 -6.47 9.90 -0.39
CA TYR A 50 -6.90 8.54 -0.12
C TYR A 50 -5.90 7.51 -0.64
N ILE A 51 -6.01 6.31 -0.09
CA ILE A 51 -5.24 5.15 -0.55
C ILE A 51 -6.18 4.25 -1.33
N SER A 52 -5.68 3.70 -2.43
CA SER A 52 -6.37 2.71 -3.25
C SER A 52 -5.47 1.50 -3.41
N ILE A 53 -5.99 0.31 -3.12
CA ILE A 53 -5.28 -0.96 -3.22
C ILE A 53 -6.08 -1.89 -4.10
N GLU A 54 -5.41 -2.52 -5.06
CA GLU A 54 -5.98 -3.55 -5.93
C GLU A 54 -5.14 -4.82 -5.80
N VAL A 55 -5.80 -5.95 -5.54
CA VAL A 55 -5.18 -7.28 -5.51
C VAL A 55 -5.80 -8.09 -6.65
N LYS A 56 -5.01 -8.40 -7.69
CA LYS A 56 -5.48 -9.12 -8.87
C LYS A 56 -5.55 -10.62 -8.60
N ASN A 57 -6.64 -11.23 -9.06
CA ASN A 57 -6.88 -12.68 -8.91
C ASN A 57 -6.79 -13.20 -7.46
N SER A 58 -7.03 -12.32 -6.47
CA SER A 58 -6.85 -12.63 -5.05
C SER A 58 -5.44 -13.13 -4.70
N ASP A 59 -4.44 -12.77 -5.52
CA ASP A 59 -3.05 -13.16 -5.36
C ASP A 59 -2.28 -12.07 -4.60
N GLU A 60 -1.83 -12.37 -3.40
CA GLU A 60 -1.06 -11.46 -2.53
C GLU A 60 0.28 -11.00 -3.17
N TYR A 61 0.76 -11.67 -4.22
CA TYR A 61 1.95 -11.31 -4.98
C TYR A 61 1.64 -10.51 -6.25
N ASN A 62 0.36 -10.21 -6.50
CA ASN A 62 -0.07 -9.42 -7.66
C ASN A 62 -0.97 -8.28 -7.23
N PHE A 63 -0.38 -7.26 -6.62
CA PHE A 63 -1.10 -6.09 -6.12
C PHE A 63 -0.51 -4.78 -6.61
N SER A 64 -1.33 -3.74 -6.57
CA SER A 64 -0.93 -2.35 -6.77
C SER A 64 -1.51 -1.50 -5.64
N ALA A 65 -0.68 -0.66 -5.02
CA ALA A 65 -1.10 0.32 -4.03
C ALA A 65 -0.83 1.73 -4.54
N LYS A 66 -1.80 2.65 -4.37
CA LYS A 66 -1.74 4.03 -4.86
C LYS A 66 -2.06 5.01 -3.74
N LEU A 67 -1.23 6.05 -3.61
CA LEU A 67 -1.54 7.25 -2.86
C LEU A 67 -2.13 8.27 -3.82
N MET A 68 -3.33 8.73 -3.54
CA MET A 68 -4.09 9.64 -4.37
C MET A 68 -4.34 10.95 -3.63
N ALA A 69 -4.32 12.08 -4.36
CA ALA A 69 -4.72 13.37 -3.80
C ALA A 69 -5.32 14.26 -4.89
N ASP A 70 -6.53 14.79 -4.65
CA ASP A 70 -7.30 15.60 -5.63
C ASP A 70 -6.67 16.96 -5.89
N ALA A 71 -5.83 17.46 -4.97
CA ALA A 71 -5.15 18.74 -5.11
C ALA A 71 -4.10 18.77 -6.23
N PHE A 72 -3.66 17.61 -6.73
CA PHE A 72 -2.65 17.51 -7.78
C PHE A 72 -3.28 17.17 -9.13
N SER A 73 -2.72 17.70 -10.21
CA SER A 73 -3.22 17.47 -11.58
C SER A 73 -3.16 16.01 -12.00
N SER A 74 -2.13 15.29 -11.54
CA SER A 74 -2.12 13.83 -11.56
C SER A 74 -2.61 13.35 -10.21
N LYS A 75 -3.78 12.73 -10.18
CA LYS A 75 -4.35 12.23 -8.92
C LYS A 75 -3.46 11.19 -8.24
N VAL A 76 -2.72 10.40 -9.01
CA VAL A 76 -1.78 9.39 -8.48
C VAL A 76 -0.47 10.08 -8.13
N ILE A 77 -0.14 10.08 -6.86
CA ILE A 77 1.05 10.74 -6.29
C ILE A 77 2.20 9.74 -6.12
N LEU A 78 1.87 8.55 -5.66
CA LEU A 78 2.78 7.44 -5.43
C LEU A 78 2.07 6.15 -5.84
N ARG A 79 2.77 5.22 -6.47
CA ARG A 79 2.22 3.91 -6.81
C ARG A 79 3.27 2.82 -6.59
N TYR A 80 2.87 1.75 -5.98
CA TYR A 80 3.62 0.50 -5.87
C TYR A 80 3.01 -0.54 -6.78
N ASP A 81 3.82 -1.17 -7.63
CA ASP A 81 3.41 -2.32 -8.44
C ASP A 81 4.26 -3.52 -8.05
N SER A 82 3.63 -4.55 -7.48
CA SER A 82 4.32 -5.77 -7.07
C SER A 82 4.65 -6.69 -8.24
N ALA A 83 3.81 -6.70 -9.25
CA ALA A 83 3.90 -7.54 -10.44
C ALA A 83 3.48 -6.78 -11.70
N GLY A 84 3.74 -7.36 -12.87
CA GLY A 84 3.37 -6.80 -14.16
C GLY A 84 4.56 -6.43 -15.03
N ALA A 85 4.32 -5.54 -16.00
CA ALA A 85 5.35 -5.11 -16.94
C ALA A 85 6.41 -4.21 -16.27
N SER A 86 7.64 -4.34 -16.75
CA SER A 86 8.68 -3.39 -16.38
C SER A 86 8.37 -1.98 -16.89
N HIS A 87 8.83 -0.97 -16.17
CA HIS A 87 8.75 0.43 -16.58
C HIS A 87 10.05 0.90 -17.20
N ARG A 88 9.98 1.80 -18.18
CA ARG A 88 11.15 2.44 -18.75
C ARG A 88 11.15 3.95 -18.50
N ASN A 89 12.16 4.41 -17.78
CA ASN A 89 12.42 5.83 -17.54
C ASN A 89 13.16 6.44 -18.77
N ASN A 90 12.41 6.90 -19.77
CA ASN A 90 12.98 7.45 -21.01
C ASN A 90 13.45 8.89 -20.84
N PHE A 91 14.51 9.09 -20.05
CA PHE A 91 15.12 10.40 -19.84
C PHE A 91 16.64 10.31 -20.04
N ASP A 92 17.20 11.23 -20.84
CA ASP A 92 18.61 11.22 -21.25
C ASP A 92 19.59 11.34 -20.08
N ASP A 93 19.15 11.93 -18.97
CA ASP A 93 19.93 12.10 -17.75
C ASP A 93 19.85 10.92 -16.78
N ILE A 94 19.09 9.88 -17.12
CA ILE A 94 19.07 8.62 -16.38
C ILE A 94 19.99 7.62 -17.08
N PRO A 95 20.98 7.04 -16.39
CA PRO A 95 21.87 6.03 -16.98
C PRO A 95 21.07 4.85 -17.58
N LEU A 96 21.51 4.35 -18.74
CA LEU A 96 20.82 3.25 -19.43
C LEU A 96 20.49 2.03 -18.54
N PRO A 97 21.37 1.58 -17.63
CA PRO A 97 21.03 0.48 -16.72
C PRO A 97 19.85 0.76 -15.79
N ASP A 98 19.65 2.05 -15.43
CA ASP A 98 18.61 2.49 -14.49
C ASP A 98 17.31 2.86 -15.20
N GLN A 99 17.32 2.90 -16.55
CA GLN A 99 16.11 3.20 -17.32
C GLN A 99 15.09 2.08 -17.28
N GLN A 100 15.54 0.80 -17.24
CA GLN A 100 14.63 -0.34 -17.24
C GLN A 100 14.43 -0.83 -15.80
N VAL A 101 13.24 -0.61 -15.25
CA VAL A 101 12.89 -0.98 -13.87
C VAL A 101 11.86 -2.10 -13.87
N THR A 102 12.26 -3.29 -13.45
CA THR A 102 11.38 -4.46 -13.30
C THR A 102 10.55 -4.35 -12.03
N THR A 103 9.44 -5.10 -11.95
CA THR A 103 8.67 -5.25 -10.71
C THR A 103 9.41 -6.13 -9.69
N PRO A 104 9.20 -5.94 -8.37
CA PRO A 104 8.43 -4.85 -7.79
C PRO A 104 9.14 -3.50 -7.93
N HIS A 105 8.35 -2.42 -8.06
CA HIS A 105 8.90 -1.07 -8.14
C HIS A 105 7.89 -0.01 -7.65
N ILE A 106 8.40 1.20 -7.41
CA ILE A 106 7.62 2.36 -7.01
C ILE A 106 7.66 3.42 -8.11
N HIS A 107 6.50 3.96 -8.46
CA HIS A 107 6.39 5.17 -9.25
C HIS A 107 6.25 6.38 -8.34
N LYS A 108 7.14 7.36 -8.50
CA LYS A 108 7.12 8.63 -7.77
C LYS A 108 7.64 9.77 -8.62
N TYR A 109 7.38 11.01 -8.21
CA TYR A 109 7.93 12.17 -8.88
C TYR A 109 9.36 12.44 -8.42
N ASP A 110 10.26 12.67 -9.38
CA ASP A 110 11.63 13.12 -9.10
C ASP A 110 11.70 14.62 -8.83
N GLU A 111 12.92 15.14 -8.60
CA GLU A 111 13.13 16.56 -8.33
C GLU A 111 12.83 17.49 -9.52
N LYS A 112 12.75 16.93 -10.72
CA LYS A 112 12.37 17.63 -11.95
C LYS A 112 10.86 17.56 -12.21
N GLY A 113 10.08 16.93 -11.32
CA GLY A 113 8.63 16.76 -11.44
C GLY A 113 8.23 15.72 -12.49
N ARG A 114 9.11 14.78 -12.82
CA ARG A 114 8.85 13.68 -13.76
C ARG A 114 8.43 12.43 -13.01
N LEU A 115 7.43 11.73 -13.50
CA LEU A 115 7.05 10.43 -12.95
C LEU A 115 8.07 9.38 -13.39
N ILE A 116 8.78 8.80 -12.44
CA ILE A 116 9.79 7.78 -12.66
C ILE A 116 9.46 6.52 -11.86
N ALA A 117 9.89 5.37 -12.35
CA ALA A 117 9.92 4.13 -11.58
C ALA A 117 11.29 3.96 -10.93
N VAL A 118 11.30 3.50 -9.67
CA VAL A 118 12.52 3.25 -8.91
C VAL A 118 12.36 2.01 -8.04
N LYS A 119 13.48 1.40 -7.65
CA LYS A 119 13.55 0.43 -6.55
C LYS A 119 14.16 1.11 -5.34
N THR A 120 13.50 1.00 -4.18
CA THR A 120 14.08 1.42 -2.92
C THR A 120 15.11 0.40 -2.42
N ASP A 121 15.93 0.78 -1.44
CA ASP A 121 16.92 -0.13 -0.87
C ASP A 121 16.25 -1.39 -0.29
N GLU A 122 15.07 -1.24 0.33
CA GLU A 122 14.30 -2.36 0.86
C GLU A 122 13.88 -3.35 -0.24
N ILE A 123 13.45 -2.85 -1.40
CA ILE A 123 13.11 -3.69 -2.56
C ILE A 123 14.36 -4.41 -3.08
N LEU A 124 15.50 -3.71 -3.13
CA LEU A 124 16.75 -4.27 -3.63
C LEU A 124 17.33 -5.36 -2.72
N ILE A 125 17.10 -5.27 -1.40
CA ILE A 125 17.55 -6.29 -0.44
C ILE A 125 16.89 -7.64 -0.70
N ASP A 126 15.57 -7.66 -0.94
CA ASP A 126 14.82 -8.90 -1.21
C ASP A 126 13.60 -8.60 -2.11
N GLN A 127 13.78 -8.73 -3.42
CA GLN A 127 12.74 -8.44 -4.40
C GLN A 127 11.61 -9.45 -4.36
N GLU A 128 11.89 -10.70 -4.03
CA GLU A 128 10.87 -11.75 -3.93
C GLU A 128 9.94 -11.47 -2.75
N ALA A 129 10.48 -11.21 -1.57
CA ALA A 129 9.69 -10.82 -0.40
C ALA A 129 8.91 -9.52 -0.63
N ALA A 130 9.54 -8.51 -1.27
CA ALA A 130 8.90 -7.24 -1.59
C ALA A 130 7.73 -7.38 -2.59
N SER A 131 7.71 -8.43 -3.41
CA SER A 131 6.55 -8.72 -4.28
C SER A 131 5.31 -9.13 -3.49
N GLY A 132 5.47 -9.68 -2.27
CA GLY A 132 4.34 -10.03 -1.39
C GLY A 132 3.75 -8.80 -0.69
N ILE A 133 2.42 -8.74 -0.59
CA ILE A 133 1.70 -7.59 -0.02
C ILE A 133 2.11 -7.31 1.44
N LYS A 134 2.47 -8.33 2.21
CA LYS A 134 2.88 -8.19 3.63
C LYS A 134 4.19 -7.42 3.81
N ILE A 135 5.05 -7.40 2.81
CA ILE A 135 6.33 -6.67 2.80
C ILE A 135 6.24 -5.44 1.88
N GLY A 136 5.71 -5.59 0.67
CA GLY A 136 5.63 -4.50 -0.29
C GLY A 136 4.71 -3.35 0.14
N PHE A 137 3.59 -3.66 0.82
CA PHE A 137 2.69 -2.63 1.32
C PHE A 137 3.31 -1.76 2.44
N PRO A 138 3.98 -2.29 3.45
CA PRO A 138 4.79 -1.48 4.38
C PRO A 138 5.84 -0.59 3.71
N ILE A 139 6.53 -1.07 2.66
CA ILE A 139 7.48 -0.25 1.88
C ILE A 139 6.74 0.93 1.22
N PHE A 140 5.60 0.68 0.59
CA PHE A 140 4.75 1.73 0.02
C PHE A 140 4.31 2.75 1.08
N CYS A 141 3.86 2.29 2.25
CA CYS A 141 3.44 3.16 3.35
C CYS A 141 4.59 4.04 3.85
N LYS A 142 5.79 3.48 3.99
CA LYS A 142 6.99 4.23 4.38
C LYS A 142 7.30 5.34 3.36
N GLU A 143 7.33 5.03 2.07
CA GLU A 143 7.55 6.02 1.01
C GLU A 143 6.47 7.10 0.95
N GLY A 144 5.22 6.76 1.25
CA GLY A 144 4.09 7.68 1.29
C GLY A 144 3.88 8.41 2.62
N ASN A 145 4.68 8.09 3.65
CA ASN A 145 4.52 8.60 5.01
C ASN A 145 3.10 8.31 5.57
N ILE A 146 2.66 7.05 5.44
CA ILE A 146 1.32 6.56 5.78
C ILE A 146 1.39 5.65 7.01
N TYR A 147 0.56 5.93 8.00
CA TYR A 147 0.53 5.25 9.29
C TYR A 147 -0.88 4.75 9.63
N GLY A 148 -0.95 3.75 10.52
CA GLY A 148 -2.21 3.21 11.03
C GLY A 148 -2.61 3.83 12.38
N ASP A 149 -3.90 4.15 12.55
CA ASP A 149 -4.53 4.53 13.83
C ASP A 149 -3.76 5.58 14.64
N LEU A 150 -3.30 6.66 13.99
CA LEU A 150 -2.51 7.75 14.61
C LEU A 150 -1.21 7.29 15.28
N THR A 151 -0.67 6.16 14.84
CA THR A 151 0.61 5.60 15.31
C THR A 151 1.77 6.05 14.42
N THR A 152 2.95 5.50 14.65
CA THR A 152 4.12 5.62 13.77
C THR A 152 4.43 4.33 13.02
N ILE A 153 3.48 3.40 13.00
CA ILE A 153 3.62 2.07 12.41
C ILE A 153 2.75 2.01 11.16
N SER A 154 3.25 1.37 10.10
CA SER A 154 2.46 1.10 8.89
C SER A 154 1.18 0.34 9.25
N PRO A 155 0.04 0.65 8.62
CA PRO A 155 -1.20 -0.09 8.85
C PRO A 155 -1.00 -1.55 8.48
N LYS A 156 -1.58 -2.44 9.30
CA LYS A 156 -1.63 -3.87 8.97
C LYS A 156 -2.56 -4.08 7.78
N ILE A 157 -2.21 -5.01 6.90
CA ILE A 157 -3.01 -5.34 5.71
C ILE A 157 -3.36 -6.82 5.67
N GLN A 158 -4.59 -7.10 5.24
CA GLN A 158 -5.12 -8.45 5.07
C GLN A 158 -5.89 -8.52 3.74
N VAL A 159 -5.73 -9.63 3.03
CA VAL A 159 -6.45 -9.91 1.78
C VAL A 159 -7.49 -10.99 2.01
N GLY A 160 -8.73 -10.73 1.57
CA GLY A 160 -9.85 -11.63 1.77
C GLY A 160 -10.43 -11.61 3.19
N GLU A 161 -11.41 -12.44 3.41
CA GLU A 161 -11.98 -12.65 4.74
C GLU A 161 -11.07 -13.58 5.54
N GLN A 162 -10.77 -13.23 6.79
CA GLN A 162 -10.16 -14.21 7.68
C GLN A 162 -11.13 -15.38 7.85
N PRO A 163 -10.69 -16.63 7.61
CA PRO A 163 -11.51 -17.75 8.03
C PRO A 163 -11.71 -17.61 9.53
N THR A 164 -12.94 -17.35 9.96
CA THR A 164 -13.34 -17.49 11.34
C THR A 164 -13.11 -18.94 11.67
N ILE A 165 -12.10 -19.24 12.48
CA ILE A 165 -12.00 -20.54 13.12
C ILE A 165 -13.23 -20.59 14.02
N PRO A 166 -14.23 -21.43 13.73
CA PRO A 166 -15.34 -21.59 14.67
C PRO A 166 -14.71 -22.16 15.93
N PHE A 167 -14.53 -21.33 16.95
CA PHE A 167 -14.37 -21.85 18.30
C PHE A 167 -15.73 -22.45 18.64
N GLU A 168 -15.89 -23.75 18.43
CA GLU A 168 -16.90 -24.48 19.12
C GLU A 168 -16.57 -24.26 20.61
N HIS A 169 -17.37 -23.44 21.27
CA HIS A 169 -17.46 -23.47 22.73
C HIS A 169 -17.97 -24.87 23.07
N ILE A 170 -17.06 -25.82 23.17
CA ILE A 170 -17.32 -27.03 23.92
C ILE A 170 -17.48 -26.50 25.34
N GLY A 171 -18.74 -26.37 25.78
CA GLY A 171 -19.11 -25.92 27.13
C GLY A 171 -18.74 -26.96 28.14
N ILE A 172 -17.45 -27.29 28.22
CA ILE A 172 -16.88 -28.05 29.32
C ILE A 172 -16.50 -26.98 30.34
N ASP A 173 -17.31 -26.87 31.38
CA ASP A 173 -16.93 -26.14 32.58
C ASP A 173 -15.62 -26.76 33.12
N PRO A 174 -14.48 -26.04 33.09
CA PRO A 174 -13.22 -26.59 33.58
C PRO A 174 -13.25 -26.92 35.06
N CYS A 175 -14.29 -26.52 35.77
CA CYS A 175 -14.52 -26.83 37.17
C CYS A 175 -15.54 -27.97 37.38
N GLU A 176 -16.11 -28.56 36.33
CA GLU A 176 -17.03 -29.69 36.45
C GLU A 176 -16.31 -30.89 37.04
N GLY A 177 -16.72 -31.30 38.26
CA GLY A 177 -16.12 -32.42 39.02
C GLY A 177 -15.01 -32.01 40.00
N VAL A 178 -14.72 -30.73 40.20
CA VAL A 178 -13.81 -30.25 41.25
C VAL A 178 -14.62 -29.91 42.51
N SER A 179 -14.51 -30.76 43.53
CA SER A 179 -15.06 -30.48 44.89
C SER A 179 -13.95 -29.81 45.71
N PHE A 180 -14.15 -28.57 46.08
CA PHE A 180 -13.30 -27.95 47.11
C PHE A 180 -13.72 -28.44 48.48
N GLN A 181 -12.86 -29.16 49.18
CA GLN A 181 -13.03 -29.54 50.61
C GLN A 181 -12.47 -28.45 51.51
#